data_3c0fa0cd49da323e47836f1ec0fcf995
#
_entry.id   3c0fa0cd49da323e47836f1ec0fcf995
#
_cell.length_a   1.000
_cell.length_b   1.000
_cell.length_c   1.000
_cell.angle_alpha   90.00
_cell.angle_beta   90.00
_cell.angle_gamma   90.00
#
_symmetry.space_group_name_H-M   'P 1'
#
loop_
_entity.id
_entity.type
_entity.pdbx_description
1 polymer ?
#
loop_
_entity_poly.entity_id
_entity_poly.type
_entity_poly.pdbx_seq_one_letter_code
_entity_poly.pdbx_strand_id
1 'polypeptide(L)'
;RILDFVRDVSTPGSPGYVTPAERIAVFDDDGTLWPEKPGPQGLFALKGLRDRSAQHPEWRTQMPFMAALELNGKYLQEAPDDAVFQLLAVAYAGRTQDDFRREAREFIGNTRHPRFQQPWTRLAYVPMRELTAYLRANGFHNFVISAGSADIARILAGDAYGISGDD
;
A
#
# COMPACT_ATOMS: atom_id res chain seq x y z
N ARG A 1 4.10 -27.30 4.79
CA ARG A 1 5.02 -26.78 3.73
C ARG A 1 5.75 -25.53 4.19
N ILE A 2 5.06 -24.43 4.60
CA ILE A 2 5.76 -23.20 5.07
C ILE A 2 6.60 -23.49 6.31
N LEU A 3 6.03 -24.14 7.33
CA LEU A 3 6.73 -24.49 8.57
C LEU A 3 7.95 -25.39 8.32
N ASP A 4 7.84 -26.37 7.41
CA ASP A 4 8.94 -27.26 7.07
C ASP A 4 10.07 -26.53 6.35
N PHE A 5 9.71 -25.64 5.40
CA PHE A 5 10.65 -24.76 4.73
C PHE A 5 11.40 -23.86 5.72
N VAL A 6 10.66 -23.15 6.58
CA VAL A 6 11.27 -22.24 7.57
C VAL A 6 12.20 -23.03 8.50
N ARG A 7 11.79 -24.21 8.97
CA ARG A 7 12.64 -25.08 9.79
C ARG A 7 13.92 -25.47 9.07
N ASP A 8 13.82 -25.90 7.82
CA ASP A 8 15.00 -26.32 7.03
C ASP A 8 15.98 -25.16 6.85
N VAL A 9 15.52 -23.98 6.45
CA VAL A 9 16.40 -22.83 6.20
C VAL A 9 16.89 -22.16 7.49
N SER A 10 16.25 -22.40 8.65
CA SER A 10 16.62 -21.76 9.91
C SER A 10 17.41 -22.63 10.87
N THR A 11 17.50 -23.96 10.64
CA THR A 11 18.21 -24.87 11.52
C THR A 11 19.66 -25.03 11.09
N PRO A 12 20.66 -24.63 11.93
CA PRO A 12 22.06 -24.84 11.62
C PRO A 12 22.36 -26.31 11.35
N GLY A 13 23.07 -26.59 10.26
CA GLY A 13 23.44 -27.97 9.85
C GLY A 13 22.36 -28.65 8.95
N SER A 14 21.22 -28.04 8.74
CA SER A 14 20.28 -28.49 7.72
C SER A 14 20.84 -28.27 6.31
N PRO A 15 20.52 -29.14 5.32
CA PRO A 15 20.96 -28.95 3.93
C PRO A 15 20.52 -27.63 3.30
N GLY A 16 19.38 -27.11 3.73
CA GLY A 16 18.82 -25.85 3.24
C GLY A 16 19.19 -24.64 4.08
N TYR A 17 20.08 -24.75 5.06
CA TYR A 17 20.37 -23.66 5.98
C TYR A 17 20.82 -22.38 5.29
N VAL A 18 20.18 -21.27 5.65
CA VAL A 18 20.50 -19.90 5.21
C VAL A 18 20.81 -19.06 6.44
N THR A 19 21.84 -18.22 6.37
CA THR A 19 22.18 -17.34 7.50
C THR A 19 21.07 -16.32 7.76
N PRO A 20 20.86 -15.84 9.00
CA PRO A 20 19.82 -14.86 9.29
C PRO A 20 19.88 -13.60 8.41
N ALA A 21 21.07 -13.11 8.08
CA ALA A 21 21.27 -11.95 7.23
C ALA A 21 20.77 -12.13 5.78
N GLU A 22 20.64 -13.38 5.34
CA GLU A 22 20.22 -13.74 3.98
C GLU A 22 18.76 -14.24 3.91
N ARG A 23 18.08 -14.37 5.08
CA ARG A 23 16.67 -14.80 5.11
C ARG A 23 15.76 -13.64 4.80
N ILE A 24 15.36 -13.53 3.56
CA ILE A 24 14.50 -12.47 3.05
C ILE A 24 13.13 -13.05 2.71
N ALA A 25 12.07 -12.38 3.15
CA ALA A 25 10.70 -12.64 2.73
C ALA A 25 10.10 -11.37 2.13
N VAL A 26 9.51 -11.49 0.95
CA VAL A 26 8.95 -10.36 0.19
C VAL A 26 7.47 -10.58 0.00
N PHE A 27 6.69 -9.54 0.23
CA PHE A 27 5.24 -9.54 0.12
C PHE A 27 4.79 -8.42 -0.81
N ASP A 28 3.84 -8.74 -1.66
CA ASP A 28 2.99 -7.73 -2.29
C ASP A 28 2.04 -7.15 -1.23
N ASP A 29 1.49 -5.96 -1.45
CA ASP A 29 0.65 -5.27 -0.49
C ASP A 29 -0.85 -5.41 -0.78
N ASP A 30 -1.36 -4.77 -1.83
CA ASP A 30 -2.78 -4.71 -2.15
C ASP A 30 -3.33 -6.09 -2.57
N GLY A 31 -4.32 -6.61 -1.84
CA GLY A 31 -4.88 -7.96 -2.05
C GLY A 31 -4.09 -9.08 -1.39
N THR A 32 -2.87 -8.81 -0.90
CA THR A 32 -1.98 -9.77 -0.22
C THR A 32 -1.92 -9.51 1.29
N LEU A 33 -1.62 -8.30 1.69
CA LEU A 33 -1.54 -7.90 3.10
C LEU A 33 -2.85 -7.28 3.62
N TRP A 34 -3.59 -6.60 2.75
CA TRP A 34 -4.90 -5.98 3.00
C TRP A 34 -5.79 -6.01 1.76
N PRO A 35 -7.10 -5.63 1.87
CA PRO A 35 -8.00 -5.63 0.72
C PRO A 35 -7.53 -4.68 -0.40
N GLU A 36 -7.54 -5.17 -1.64
CA GLU A 36 -7.10 -4.43 -2.82
C GLU A 36 -8.03 -3.24 -3.14
N LYS A 37 -9.35 -3.42 -3.07
CA LYS A 37 -10.32 -2.43 -3.61
C LYS A 37 -11.42 -2.06 -2.62
N PRO A 38 -11.70 -0.76 -2.54
CA PRO A 38 -10.88 0.36 -3.02
C PRO A 38 -9.61 0.50 -2.18
N GLY A 39 -8.45 0.68 -2.82
CA GLY A 39 -7.18 0.89 -2.11
C GLY A 39 -7.10 2.30 -1.49
N PRO A 40 -6.39 2.48 -0.38
CA PRO A 40 -6.23 3.78 0.25
C PRO A 40 -5.47 4.76 -0.62
N GLN A 41 -4.57 4.28 -1.47
CA GLN A 41 -3.80 5.10 -2.41
C GLN A 41 -4.69 5.81 -3.42
N GLY A 42 -5.62 5.08 -4.07
CA GLY A 42 -6.56 5.66 -5.02
C GLY A 42 -7.49 6.68 -4.37
N LEU A 43 -7.96 6.40 -3.16
CA LEU A 43 -8.81 7.34 -2.41
C LEU A 43 -8.05 8.58 -1.94
N PHE A 44 -6.79 8.45 -1.57
CA PHE A 44 -5.93 9.59 -1.22
C PHE A 44 -5.63 10.46 -2.44
N ALA A 45 -5.34 9.86 -3.60
CA ALA A 45 -5.18 10.58 -4.85
C ALA A 45 -6.47 11.33 -5.25
N LEU A 46 -7.62 10.67 -5.14
CA LEU A 46 -8.92 11.30 -5.39
C LEU A 46 -9.18 12.49 -4.46
N LYS A 47 -8.82 12.39 -3.19
CA LYS A 47 -8.85 13.53 -2.26
C LYS A 47 -7.99 14.67 -2.79
N GLY A 48 -6.74 14.40 -3.19
CA GLY A 48 -5.84 15.41 -3.74
C GLY A 48 -6.37 16.11 -4.99
N LEU A 49 -7.05 15.38 -5.88
CA LEU A 49 -7.72 15.95 -7.06
C LEU A 49 -8.91 16.83 -6.66
N ARG A 50 -9.74 16.36 -5.74
CA ARG A 50 -10.90 17.12 -5.27
C ARG A 50 -10.52 18.42 -4.59
N ASP A 51 -9.50 18.41 -3.75
CA ASP A 51 -9.02 19.58 -3.03
C ASP A 51 -8.56 20.69 -4.01
N ARG A 52 -8.12 20.31 -5.21
CA ARG A 52 -7.63 21.23 -6.26
C ARG A 52 -8.67 21.57 -7.32
N SER A 53 -9.73 20.79 -7.42
CA SER A 53 -10.72 20.91 -8.52
C SER A 53 -11.37 22.30 -8.63
N ALA A 54 -11.44 23.06 -7.53
CA ALA A 54 -11.94 24.44 -7.54
C ALA A 54 -11.03 25.40 -8.32
N GLN A 55 -9.73 25.11 -8.37
CA GLN A 55 -8.72 25.87 -9.12
C GLN A 55 -8.57 25.42 -10.56
N HIS A 56 -9.19 24.30 -10.92
CA HIS A 56 -9.11 23.62 -12.20
C HIS A 56 -10.51 23.27 -12.75
N PRO A 57 -11.33 24.29 -13.11
CA PRO A 57 -12.68 24.06 -13.61
C PRO A 57 -12.73 23.21 -14.89
N GLU A 58 -11.67 23.25 -15.70
CA GLU A 58 -11.50 22.45 -16.91
C GLU A 58 -11.53 20.94 -16.65
N TRP A 59 -11.15 20.48 -15.44
CA TRP A 59 -11.16 19.05 -15.09
C TRP A 59 -12.56 18.43 -15.10
N ARG A 60 -13.61 19.24 -15.03
CA ARG A 60 -14.98 18.76 -15.10
C ARG A 60 -15.41 18.30 -16.49
N THR A 61 -14.62 18.63 -17.50
CA THR A 61 -14.90 18.31 -18.92
C THR A 61 -13.78 17.57 -19.61
N GLN A 62 -12.64 17.42 -18.95
CA GLN A 62 -11.46 16.78 -19.51
C GLN A 62 -11.18 15.41 -18.89
N MET A 63 -10.97 14.40 -19.73
CA MET A 63 -10.48 13.09 -19.29
C MET A 63 -8.98 13.17 -19.00
N PRO A 64 -8.47 12.42 -18.04
CA PRO A 64 -9.16 11.47 -17.15
C PRO A 64 -9.76 12.11 -15.89
N PHE A 65 -9.60 13.41 -15.68
CA PHE A 65 -10.00 14.12 -14.45
C PHE A 65 -11.50 14.06 -14.21
N MET A 66 -12.30 14.28 -15.26
CA MET A 66 -13.75 14.18 -15.19
C MET A 66 -14.17 12.82 -14.63
N ALA A 67 -13.64 11.74 -15.19
CA ALA A 67 -13.96 10.39 -14.75
C ALA A 67 -13.57 10.13 -13.29
N ALA A 68 -12.43 10.66 -12.85
CA ALA A 68 -12.00 10.54 -11.46
C ALA A 68 -12.90 11.32 -10.50
N LEU A 69 -13.25 12.55 -10.83
CA LEU A 69 -14.11 13.41 -10.00
C LEU A 69 -15.55 12.86 -9.91
N GLU A 70 -16.06 12.27 -10.97
CA GLU A 70 -17.38 11.62 -11.05
C GLU A 70 -17.41 10.20 -10.47
N LEU A 71 -16.25 9.66 -10.05
CA LEU A 71 -16.12 8.28 -9.57
C LEU A 71 -16.53 7.24 -10.62
N ASN A 72 -16.22 7.48 -11.88
CA ASN A 72 -16.48 6.52 -12.95
C ASN A 72 -15.57 5.30 -12.83
N GLY A 73 -15.98 4.35 -11.98
CA GLY A 73 -15.20 3.16 -11.66
C GLY A 73 -14.90 2.29 -12.87
N LYS A 74 -15.80 2.23 -13.87
CA LYS A 74 -15.55 1.48 -15.10
C LYS A 74 -14.38 2.09 -15.88
N TYR A 75 -14.44 3.40 -16.12
CA TYR A 75 -13.33 4.06 -16.81
C TYR A 75 -12.00 3.89 -16.06
N LEU A 76 -11.99 4.12 -14.74
CA LEU A 76 -10.76 4.05 -13.94
C LEU A 76 -10.14 2.64 -13.89
N GLN A 77 -10.93 1.58 -14.08
CA GLN A 77 -10.43 0.21 -14.18
C GLN A 77 -9.86 -0.12 -15.55
N GLU A 78 -10.37 0.50 -16.60
CA GLU A 78 -9.99 0.26 -18.00
C GLU A 78 -9.07 1.37 -18.54
N ALA A 79 -8.76 2.39 -17.71
CA ALA A 79 -7.94 3.52 -18.12
C ALA A 79 -6.50 3.08 -18.46
N PRO A 80 -5.92 3.63 -19.52
CA PRO A 80 -4.53 3.38 -19.83
C PRO A 80 -3.61 3.94 -18.75
N ASP A 81 -2.44 3.35 -18.58
CA ASP A 81 -1.49 3.67 -17.51
C ASP A 81 -1.09 5.16 -17.50
N ASP A 82 -0.94 5.77 -18.66
CA ASP A 82 -0.62 7.20 -18.77
C ASP A 82 -1.72 8.10 -18.17
N ALA A 83 -2.98 7.74 -18.33
CA ALA A 83 -4.09 8.45 -17.69
C ALA A 83 -4.06 8.31 -16.17
N VAL A 84 -3.75 7.12 -15.66
CA VAL A 84 -3.59 6.88 -14.21
C VAL A 84 -2.41 7.68 -13.67
N PHE A 85 -1.24 7.62 -14.35
CA PHE A 85 -0.07 8.41 -13.96
C PHE A 85 -0.34 9.92 -13.97
N GLN A 86 -1.10 10.42 -14.94
CA GLN A 86 -1.50 11.83 -15.01
C GLN A 86 -2.33 12.23 -13.79
N LEU A 87 -3.30 11.41 -13.39
CA LEU A 87 -4.11 11.65 -12.20
C LEU A 87 -3.26 11.67 -10.93
N LEU A 88 -2.35 10.71 -10.76
CA LEU A 88 -1.46 10.63 -9.62
C LEU A 88 -0.47 11.79 -9.57
N ALA A 89 0.16 12.14 -10.70
CA ALA A 89 1.10 13.24 -10.80
C ALA A 89 0.47 14.56 -10.37
N VAL A 90 -0.74 14.84 -10.84
CA VAL A 90 -1.47 16.06 -10.47
C VAL A 90 -1.97 16.00 -9.03
N ALA A 91 -2.48 14.86 -8.57
CA ALA A 91 -2.95 14.70 -7.20
C ALA A 91 -1.85 15.00 -6.17
N TYR A 92 -0.61 14.66 -6.51
CA TYR A 92 0.53 14.77 -5.61
C TYR A 92 1.43 15.99 -5.87
N ALA A 93 1.24 16.71 -6.96
CA ALA A 93 2.07 17.86 -7.35
C ALA A 93 2.16 18.93 -6.24
N GLY A 94 3.31 19.62 -6.17
CA GLY A 94 3.54 20.76 -5.29
C GLY A 94 3.63 20.42 -3.80
N ARG A 95 3.78 19.13 -3.43
CA ARG A 95 4.06 18.70 -2.06
C ARG A 95 5.53 18.33 -1.93
N THR A 96 6.11 18.62 -0.76
CA THR A 96 7.35 17.98 -0.34
C THR A 96 7.05 16.52 0.07
N GLN A 97 8.07 15.68 0.14
CA GLN A 97 7.90 14.30 0.61
C GLN A 97 7.37 14.24 2.04
N ASP A 98 7.83 15.14 2.90
CA ASP A 98 7.38 15.22 4.31
C ASP A 98 5.92 15.65 4.41
N ASP A 99 5.49 16.61 3.58
CA ASP A 99 4.08 17.01 3.51
C ASP A 99 3.20 15.86 3.03
N PHE A 100 3.65 15.17 1.98
CA PHE A 100 2.94 13.98 1.47
C PHE A 100 2.79 12.91 2.56
N ARG A 101 3.87 12.56 3.27
CA ARG A 101 3.85 11.58 4.36
C ARG A 101 2.91 11.99 5.49
N ARG A 102 2.96 13.25 5.91
CA ARG A 102 2.07 13.78 6.94
C ARG A 102 0.60 13.68 6.51
N GLU A 103 0.26 14.18 5.32
CA GLU A 103 -1.11 14.16 4.79
C GLU A 103 -1.62 12.72 4.57
N ALA A 104 -0.77 11.82 4.07
CA ALA A 104 -1.12 10.41 3.89
C ALA A 104 -1.40 9.73 5.24
N ARG A 105 -0.57 9.99 6.25
CA ARG A 105 -0.78 9.45 7.61
C ARG A 105 -2.07 9.97 8.24
N GLU A 106 -2.34 11.26 8.11
CA GLU A 106 -3.60 11.87 8.57
C GLU A 106 -4.81 11.28 7.84
N PHE A 107 -4.71 11.09 6.51
CA PHE A 107 -5.78 10.49 5.71
C PHE A 107 -6.07 9.06 6.16
N ILE A 108 -5.05 8.23 6.27
CA ILE A 108 -5.17 6.82 6.68
C ILE A 108 -5.72 6.73 8.11
N GLY A 109 -5.25 7.58 9.02
CA GLY A 109 -5.70 7.59 10.41
C GLY A 109 -7.15 8.05 10.61
N ASN A 110 -7.60 9.02 9.79
CA ASN A 110 -8.91 9.65 9.92
C ASN A 110 -9.99 9.06 9.01
N THR A 111 -9.63 8.21 8.05
CA THR A 111 -10.58 7.61 7.12
C THR A 111 -10.82 6.13 7.41
N ARG A 112 -11.96 5.66 6.94
CA ARG A 112 -12.35 4.25 7.05
C ARG A 112 -12.58 3.68 5.67
N HIS A 113 -12.32 2.39 5.54
CA HIS A 113 -12.63 1.66 4.32
C HIS A 113 -14.14 1.78 4.01
N PRO A 114 -14.55 2.20 2.80
CA PRO A 114 -15.96 2.51 2.50
C PRO A 114 -16.91 1.32 2.70
N ARG A 115 -16.45 0.10 2.38
CA ARG A 115 -17.26 -1.12 2.49
C ARG A 115 -17.28 -1.67 3.91
N PHE A 116 -16.11 -1.73 4.59
CA PHE A 116 -15.98 -2.41 5.88
C PHE A 116 -16.19 -1.48 7.07
N GLN A 117 -16.18 -0.16 6.86
CA GLN A 117 -16.32 0.86 7.92
C GLN A 117 -15.30 0.70 9.05
N GLN A 118 -14.15 0.09 8.75
CA GLN A 118 -13.04 -0.13 9.67
C GLN A 118 -11.85 0.77 9.31
N PRO A 119 -11.01 1.16 10.30
CA PRO A 119 -9.72 1.77 10.03
C PRO A 119 -8.88 0.87 9.11
N TRP A 120 -8.10 1.46 8.22
CA TRP A 120 -7.26 0.73 7.25
C TRP A 120 -6.32 -0.26 7.94
N THR A 121 -5.72 0.13 9.06
CA THR A 121 -4.81 -0.71 9.85
C THR A 121 -5.47 -1.95 10.45
N ARG A 122 -6.80 -1.96 10.58
CA ARG A 122 -7.57 -3.14 11.05
C ARG A 122 -7.99 -4.08 9.93
N LEU A 123 -7.72 -3.74 8.68
CA LEU A 123 -8.04 -4.58 7.53
C LEU A 123 -6.88 -5.49 7.11
N ALA A 124 -5.77 -5.44 7.84
CA ALA A 124 -4.66 -6.37 7.67
C ALA A 124 -5.13 -7.82 7.84
N TYR A 125 -4.77 -8.69 6.91
CA TYR A 125 -5.17 -10.08 6.95
C TYR A 125 -4.51 -10.81 8.11
N VAL A 126 -5.32 -11.41 9.00
CA VAL A 126 -4.84 -12.10 10.19
C VAL A 126 -3.81 -13.20 9.85
N PRO A 127 -4.02 -14.08 8.86
CA PRO A 127 -3.03 -15.10 8.51
C PRO A 127 -1.69 -14.49 8.07
N MET A 128 -1.72 -13.32 7.40
CA MET A 128 -0.48 -12.66 6.96
C MET A 128 0.25 -11.99 8.14
N ARG A 129 -0.49 -11.46 9.12
CA ARG A 129 0.12 -10.96 10.37
C ARG A 129 0.81 -12.08 11.13
N GLU A 130 0.19 -13.24 11.21
CA GLU A 130 0.77 -14.43 11.86
C GLU A 130 2.00 -14.91 11.09
N LEU A 131 1.92 -14.98 9.76
CA LEU A 131 3.03 -15.40 8.90
C LEU A 131 4.24 -14.46 9.03
N THR A 132 4.03 -13.14 8.91
CA THR A 132 5.12 -12.17 9.00
C THR A 132 5.77 -12.16 10.39
N ALA A 133 4.97 -12.31 11.45
CA ALA A 133 5.47 -12.45 12.81
C ALA A 133 6.27 -13.75 13.00
N TYR A 134 5.77 -14.87 12.48
CA TYR A 134 6.46 -16.16 12.51
C TYR A 134 7.80 -16.13 11.76
N LEU A 135 7.82 -15.56 10.56
CA LEU A 135 9.04 -15.40 9.77
C LEU A 135 10.07 -14.55 10.51
N ARG A 136 9.66 -13.41 11.08
CA ARG A 136 10.54 -12.54 11.87
C ARG A 136 11.12 -13.27 13.08
N ALA A 137 10.30 -14.05 13.80
CA ALA A 137 10.74 -14.87 14.93
C ALA A 137 11.78 -15.94 14.54
N ASN A 138 11.82 -16.32 13.26
CA ASN A 138 12.81 -17.24 12.69
C ASN A 138 13.94 -16.51 11.92
N GLY A 139 14.17 -15.23 12.19
CA GLY A 139 15.29 -14.46 11.65
C GLY A 139 15.13 -14.03 10.19
N PHE A 140 13.91 -13.95 9.67
CA PHE A 140 13.67 -13.38 8.36
C PHE A 140 13.51 -11.86 8.42
N HIS A 141 14.04 -11.19 7.42
CA HIS A 141 13.75 -9.79 7.11
C HIS A 141 12.56 -9.72 6.16
N ASN A 142 11.49 -9.10 6.62
CA ASN A 142 10.27 -8.96 5.82
C ASN A 142 10.28 -7.64 5.05
N PHE A 143 10.04 -7.71 3.74
CA PHE A 143 9.95 -6.54 2.86
C PHE A 143 8.61 -6.50 2.16
N VAL A 144 8.17 -5.29 1.81
CA VAL A 144 6.99 -5.07 0.95
C VAL A 144 7.44 -4.51 -0.39
N ILE A 145 6.94 -5.09 -1.47
CA ILE A 145 7.09 -4.57 -2.83
C ILE A 145 5.70 -4.11 -3.29
N SER A 146 5.61 -2.87 -3.76
CA SER A 146 4.37 -2.28 -4.25
C SER A 146 4.62 -1.51 -5.53
N ALA A 147 3.69 -1.58 -6.47
CA ALA A 147 3.66 -0.70 -7.64
C ALA A 147 3.12 0.70 -7.31
N GLY A 148 2.59 0.90 -6.10
CA GLY A 148 2.01 2.15 -5.64
C GLY A 148 2.98 3.08 -4.94
N SER A 149 2.43 3.95 -4.09
CA SER A 149 3.24 4.88 -3.28
C SER A 149 3.98 4.16 -2.16
N ALA A 150 5.31 4.17 -2.21
CA ALA A 150 6.15 3.60 -1.16
C ALA A 150 5.85 4.20 0.24
N ASP A 151 5.52 5.49 0.32
CA ASP A 151 5.23 6.14 1.59
C ASP A 151 3.89 5.67 2.19
N ILE A 152 2.86 5.42 1.35
CA ILE A 152 1.58 4.86 1.82
C ILE A 152 1.76 3.39 2.25
N ALA A 153 2.49 2.60 1.45
CA ALA A 153 2.82 1.22 1.80
C ALA A 153 3.58 1.14 3.14
N ARG A 154 4.57 2.01 3.36
CA ARG A 154 5.31 2.09 4.64
C ARG A 154 4.42 2.41 5.84
N ILE A 155 3.49 3.36 5.70
CA ILE A 155 2.55 3.70 6.77
C ILE A 155 1.72 2.47 7.15
N LEU A 156 1.11 1.81 6.16
CA LEU A 156 0.22 0.67 6.41
C LEU A 156 0.99 -0.56 6.89
N ALA A 157 2.11 -0.89 6.26
CA ALA A 157 2.92 -2.04 6.65
C ALA A 157 3.59 -1.85 8.02
N GLY A 158 4.02 -0.63 8.35
CA GLY A 158 4.54 -0.29 9.67
C GLY A 158 3.50 -0.49 10.76
N ASP A 159 2.33 0.13 10.59
CA ASP A 159 1.26 0.12 11.59
C ASP A 159 0.60 -1.27 11.75
N ALA A 160 0.46 -2.03 10.66
CA ALA A 160 -0.28 -3.30 10.67
C ALA A 160 0.60 -4.54 10.88
N TYR A 161 1.85 -4.52 10.42
CA TYR A 161 2.75 -5.67 10.37
C TYR A 161 4.08 -5.43 11.08
N GLY A 162 4.38 -4.18 11.50
CA GLY A 162 5.67 -3.80 12.06
C GLY A 162 6.82 -3.95 11.06
N ILE A 163 6.55 -3.78 9.76
CA ILE A 163 7.58 -3.75 8.72
C ILE A 163 7.96 -2.28 8.55
N SER A 164 9.12 -1.90 9.10
CA SER A 164 9.62 -0.53 9.01
C SER A 164 10.26 -0.28 7.63
N GLY A 165 10.27 0.97 7.19
CA GLY A 165 10.88 1.35 5.92
C GLY A 165 12.39 1.56 5.99
N ASP A 166 12.99 1.29 7.15
CA ASP A 166 14.40 1.53 7.44
C ASP A 166 15.22 0.21 7.50
N ASP A 167 14.57 -0.94 7.25
CA ASP A 167 15.20 -2.28 7.21
C ASP A 167 15.57 -2.68 5.78
#